data_c0c4d38cd6672c5af7ba71234c292690
#
_entry.id   c0c4d38cd6672c5af7ba71234c292690
#
_cell.length_a   1.000
_cell.length_b   1.000
_cell.length_c   1.000
_cell.angle_alpha   90.00
_cell.angle_beta   90.00
_cell.angle_gamma   90.00
#
_symmetry.space_group_name_H-M   'P 1'
#
loop_
_entity.id
_entity.type
_entity.pdbx_description
1 polymer ?
#
loop_
_entity_poly.entity_id
_entity_poly.type
_entity_poly.pdbx_seq_one_letter_code
_entity_poly.pdbx_strand_id
1 'polypeptide(L)'
;MTDVPHAELRSEAGFDLTPPSPAERTRLEASLTGEERDVLLHHGTEAPFCGGLLDNKTDGVYCCRLCGLPLFRAVTKFESGTGWPSFHTPFSEDHVRAVRDVSFGMVRIETRCARCDSHQGHVFPDGPRPTGLRYCINSVSLQFVKTGDPLPDPLGRGDRL
;
A
#
# COMPACT_ATOMS: atom_id res chain seq x y z
N MET A 1 0.85 32.16 2.46
CA MET A 1 1.03 30.69 2.34
C MET A 1 1.01 30.34 0.87
N THR A 2 2.10 29.81 0.38
CA THR A 2 2.20 29.39 -1.01
C THR A 2 1.57 28.02 -1.15
N ASP A 3 0.56 27.91 -1.97
CA ASP A 3 0.03 26.61 -2.35
C ASP A 3 1.11 25.90 -3.15
N VAL A 4 1.47 24.68 -2.72
CA VAL A 4 2.37 23.82 -3.49
C VAL A 4 1.60 23.44 -4.75
N PRO A 5 2.12 23.71 -5.94
CA PRO A 5 1.45 23.29 -7.17
C PRO A 5 1.18 21.79 -7.15
N HIS A 6 -0.02 21.38 -7.53
CA HIS A 6 -0.38 19.96 -7.59
C HIS A 6 0.63 19.13 -8.40
N ALA A 7 1.27 19.73 -9.40
CA ALA A 7 2.27 19.07 -10.21
C ALA A 7 3.47 18.57 -9.40
N GLU A 8 3.84 19.26 -8.30
CA GLU A 8 4.95 18.87 -7.45
C GLU A 8 4.63 17.68 -6.55
N LEU A 9 3.35 17.37 -6.37
CA LEU A 9 2.89 16.23 -5.57
C LEU A 9 2.49 15.03 -6.43
N ARG A 10 2.70 15.11 -7.73
CA ARG A 10 2.42 13.97 -8.62
C ARG A 10 3.56 12.99 -8.64
N SER A 11 3.22 11.71 -8.59
CA SER A 11 4.19 10.64 -8.75
C SER A 11 4.70 10.56 -10.18
N GLU A 12 5.80 9.85 -10.38
CA GLU A 12 6.31 9.56 -11.74
C GLU A 12 5.26 8.85 -12.60
N ALA A 13 4.39 8.05 -11.97
CA ALA A 13 3.30 7.37 -12.66
C ALA A 13 2.09 8.28 -12.95
N GLY A 14 2.13 9.56 -12.53
CA GLY A 14 1.09 10.54 -12.82
C GLY A 14 -0.05 10.61 -11.79
N PHE A 15 0.10 9.98 -10.62
CA PHE A 15 -0.91 10.02 -9.56
C PHE A 15 -0.70 11.20 -8.62
N ASP A 16 -1.79 11.80 -8.16
CA ASP A 16 -1.76 12.88 -7.18
C ASP A 16 -1.48 12.32 -5.79
N LEU A 17 -0.32 12.65 -5.24
CA LEU A 17 0.13 12.19 -3.92
C LEU A 17 -0.24 13.13 -2.78
N THR A 18 -1.06 14.16 -3.04
CA THR A 18 -1.51 15.07 -1.99
C THR A 18 -2.24 14.28 -0.90
N PRO A 19 -1.84 14.41 0.37
CA PRO A 19 -2.54 13.71 1.45
C PRO A 19 -4.02 14.08 1.49
N PRO A 20 -4.89 13.16 1.94
CA PRO A 20 -6.29 13.50 2.14
C PRO A 20 -6.43 14.62 3.19
N SER A 21 -7.40 15.51 2.99
CA SER A 21 -7.74 16.51 4.00
C SER A 21 -8.29 15.81 5.25
N PRO A 22 -8.31 16.50 6.42
CA PRO A 22 -8.91 15.91 7.63
C PRO A 22 -10.34 15.40 7.41
N ALA A 23 -11.17 16.13 6.67
CA ALA A 23 -12.53 15.71 6.37
C ALA A 23 -12.58 14.51 5.45
N GLU A 24 -11.74 14.47 4.42
CA GLU A 24 -11.61 13.32 3.53
C GLU A 24 -11.13 12.10 4.30
N ARG A 25 -10.11 12.25 5.15
CA ARG A 25 -9.58 11.16 5.95
C ARG A 25 -10.63 10.59 6.88
N THR A 26 -11.41 11.40 7.56
CA THR A 26 -12.52 10.97 8.42
C THR A 26 -13.49 10.10 7.63
N ARG A 27 -13.85 10.54 6.42
CA ARG A 27 -14.77 9.81 5.54
C ARG A 27 -14.18 8.45 5.11
N LEU A 28 -12.90 8.44 4.73
CA LEU A 28 -12.22 7.19 4.33
C LEU A 28 -12.14 6.21 5.50
N GLU A 29 -11.76 6.68 6.68
CA GLU A 29 -11.62 5.85 7.87
C GLU A 29 -12.96 5.26 8.32
N ALA A 30 -14.07 5.95 8.09
CA ALA A 30 -15.41 5.49 8.45
C ALA A 30 -15.82 4.23 7.67
N SER A 31 -15.24 3.97 6.52
CA SER A 31 -15.55 2.79 5.70
C SER A 31 -14.75 1.54 6.08
N LEU A 32 -13.80 1.66 7.02
CA LEU A 32 -12.95 0.54 7.42
C LEU A 32 -13.64 -0.38 8.41
N THR A 33 -13.38 -1.69 8.30
CA THR A 33 -13.73 -2.65 9.34
C THR A 33 -12.81 -2.47 10.55
N GLY A 34 -13.12 -3.10 11.69
CA GLY A 34 -12.25 -3.06 12.87
C GLY A 34 -10.85 -3.59 12.58
N GLU A 35 -10.75 -4.71 11.87
CA GLU A 35 -9.46 -5.31 11.51
C GLU A 35 -8.67 -4.40 10.57
N GLU A 36 -9.29 -3.85 9.55
CA GLU A 36 -8.65 -2.90 8.63
C GLU A 36 -8.14 -1.68 9.39
N ARG A 37 -8.93 -1.16 10.30
CA ARG A 37 -8.56 -0.01 11.13
C ARG A 37 -7.35 -0.31 12.01
N ASP A 38 -7.32 -1.47 12.65
CA ASP A 38 -6.22 -1.87 13.52
C ASP A 38 -4.90 -1.97 12.74
N VAL A 39 -4.93 -2.52 11.55
CA VAL A 39 -3.71 -2.68 10.73
C VAL A 39 -3.32 -1.35 10.08
N LEU A 40 -4.24 -0.71 9.36
CA LEU A 40 -3.93 0.50 8.57
C LEU A 40 -3.60 1.71 9.45
N LEU A 41 -4.31 1.90 10.55
CA LEU A 41 -4.23 3.10 11.38
C LEU A 41 -3.41 2.90 12.65
N HIS A 42 -3.37 1.69 13.19
CA HIS A 42 -2.70 1.40 14.46
C HIS A 42 -1.50 0.47 14.33
N HIS A 43 -0.98 0.30 13.12
CA HIS A 43 0.25 -0.46 12.83
C HIS A 43 0.17 -1.92 13.28
N GLY A 44 -1.02 -2.52 13.24
CA GLY A 44 -1.21 -3.92 13.52
C GLY A 44 -0.69 -4.80 12.39
N THR A 45 -0.72 -6.11 12.63
CA THR A 45 -0.30 -7.12 11.65
C THR A 45 -1.39 -8.20 11.60
N GLU A 46 -1.82 -8.56 10.38
CA GLU A 46 -2.73 -9.69 10.22
C GLU A 46 -2.01 -11.00 10.56
N ALA A 47 -2.76 -12.04 10.94
CA ALA A 47 -2.18 -13.35 11.19
C ALA A 47 -1.61 -13.94 9.89
N PRO A 48 -0.45 -14.62 9.93
CA PRO A 48 0.12 -15.23 8.75
C PRO A 48 -0.81 -16.30 8.18
N PHE A 49 -0.84 -16.44 6.85
CA PHE A 49 -1.67 -17.39 6.09
C PHE A 49 -3.18 -17.16 6.21
N CYS A 50 -3.61 -16.05 6.82
CA CYS A 50 -5.05 -15.74 7.01
C CYS A 50 -5.55 -14.63 6.09
N GLY A 51 -4.66 -13.95 5.36
CA GLY A 51 -5.04 -12.84 4.48
C GLY A 51 -5.70 -13.31 3.19
N GLY A 52 -6.79 -12.64 2.79
CA GLY A 52 -7.57 -13.01 1.61
C GLY A 52 -6.86 -12.85 0.27
N LEU A 53 -5.74 -12.10 0.23
CA LEU A 53 -4.98 -11.87 -0.99
C LEU A 53 -3.69 -12.69 -1.09
N LEU A 54 -3.39 -13.52 -0.08
CA LEU A 54 -2.16 -14.30 -0.05
C LEU A 54 -2.00 -15.17 -1.30
N ASP A 55 -3.04 -15.91 -1.67
CA ASP A 55 -3.01 -16.86 -2.77
C ASP A 55 -3.55 -16.29 -4.08
N ASN A 56 -3.87 -15.01 -4.12
CA ASN A 56 -4.39 -14.37 -5.32
C ASN A 56 -3.31 -14.30 -6.41
N LYS A 57 -3.57 -14.88 -7.57
CA LYS A 57 -2.67 -14.90 -8.72
C LYS A 57 -3.26 -14.24 -9.97
N THR A 58 -4.42 -13.61 -9.82
CA THR A 58 -5.06 -12.88 -10.91
C THR A 58 -4.23 -11.67 -11.28
N ASP A 59 -4.11 -11.39 -12.57
CA ASP A 59 -3.40 -10.21 -13.05
C ASP A 59 -4.16 -8.93 -12.70
N GLY A 60 -3.41 -7.91 -12.27
CA GLY A 60 -3.99 -6.63 -11.86
C GLY A 60 -3.05 -5.82 -10.99
N VAL A 61 -3.64 -4.95 -10.19
CA VAL A 61 -2.90 -4.09 -9.25
C VAL A 61 -3.48 -4.18 -7.84
N TYR A 62 -2.62 -3.98 -6.86
CA TYR A 62 -2.98 -3.93 -5.45
C TYR A 62 -2.91 -2.48 -4.99
N CYS A 63 -4.05 -1.95 -4.56
CA CYS A 63 -4.20 -0.56 -4.16
C CYS A 63 -4.33 -0.44 -2.64
N CYS A 64 -3.98 0.74 -2.11
CA CYS A 64 -4.19 1.03 -0.70
C CYS A 64 -5.67 0.92 -0.34
N ARG A 65 -5.98 0.15 0.70
CA ARG A 65 -7.37 -0.04 1.14
C ARG A 65 -8.02 1.26 1.60
N LEU A 66 -7.23 2.18 2.16
CA LEU A 66 -7.75 3.44 2.68
C LEU A 66 -7.98 4.47 1.57
N CYS A 67 -6.96 4.78 0.77
CA CYS A 67 -7.04 5.90 -0.18
C CYS A 67 -7.10 5.49 -1.65
N GLY A 68 -6.93 4.21 -1.97
CA GLY A 68 -7.03 3.70 -3.34
C GLY A 68 -5.77 3.85 -4.20
N LEU A 69 -4.67 4.41 -3.69
CA LEU A 69 -3.45 4.56 -4.47
C LEU A 69 -2.89 3.19 -4.88
N PRO A 70 -2.57 2.96 -6.17
CA PRO A 70 -1.88 1.73 -6.56
C PRO A 70 -0.53 1.60 -5.88
N LEU A 71 -0.27 0.46 -5.23
CA LEU A 71 0.96 0.24 -4.48
C LEU A 71 1.84 -0.84 -5.09
N PHE A 72 1.24 -1.90 -5.62
CA PHE A 72 1.97 -3.03 -6.21
C PHE A 72 1.24 -3.61 -7.41
N ARG A 73 2.01 -4.15 -8.38
CA ARG A 73 1.46 -4.89 -9.52
C ARG A 73 1.49 -6.38 -9.23
N ALA A 74 0.50 -7.10 -9.73
CA ALA A 74 0.46 -8.56 -9.61
C ALA A 74 1.71 -9.23 -10.19
N VAL A 75 2.29 -8.68 -11.25
CA VAL A 75 3.48 -9.23 -11.89
C VAL A 75 4.71 -9.24 -10.98
N THR A 76 4.74 -8.40 -9.94
CA THR A 76 5.86 -8.36 -8.98
C THR A 76 5.60 -9.20 -7.72
N LYS A 77 4.40 -9.79 -7.61
CA LYS A 77 4.06 -10.65 -6.48
C LYS A 77 4.75 -12.00 -6.62
N PHE A 78 5.27 -12.53 -5.51
CA PHE A 78 5.94 -13.82 -5.50
C PHE A 78 5.63 -14.62 -4.24
N GLU A 79 5.87 -15.92 -4.31
CA GLU A 79 5.67 -16.85 -3.19
C GLU A 79 6.87 -16.78 -2.25
N SER A 80 6.71 -16.13 -1.11
CA SER A 80 7.80 -16.00 -0.12
C SER A 80 7.76 -17.08 0.96
N GLY A 81 6.64 -17.75 1.12
CA GLY A 81 6.45 -18.73 2.19
C GLY A 81 6.26 -18.13 3.57
N THR A 82 6.16 -16.80 3.68
CA THR A 82 6.07 -16.11 4.98
C THR A 82 4.66 -16.07 5.55
N GLY A 83 3.63 -16.27 4.71
CA GLY A 83 2.23 -16.18 5.14
C GLY A 83 1.60 -14.82 4.88
N TRP A 84 2.31 -13.89 4.27
CA TRP A 84 1.80 -12.59 3.84
C TRP A 84 2.07 -12.36 2.36
N PRO A 85 1.20 -11.60 1.65
CA PRO A 85 1.49 -11.20 0.28
C PRO A 85 2.85 -10.52 0.18
N SER A 86 3.65 -10.94 -0.79
CA SER A 86 5.02 -10.45 -0.97
C SER A 86 5.24 -9.95 -2.39
N PHE A 87 5.91 -8.81 -2.50
CA PHE A 87 6.21 -8.16 -3.78
C PHE A 87 7.68 -7.74 -3.79
N HIS A 88 8.32 -7.79 -4.96
CA HIS A 88 9.72 -7.37 -5.05
C HIS A 88 9.89 -5.92 -5.51
N THR A 89 8.84 -5.30 -6.05
CA THR A 89 8.92 -3.94 -6.59
C THR A 89 7.59 -3.21 -6.36
N PRO A 90 7.59 -1.96 -5.86
CA PRO A 90 6.37 -1.17 -5.77
C PRO A 90 5.86 -0.75 -7.15
N PHE A 91 4.60 -0.36 -7.24
CA PHE A 91 3.99 0.17 -8.46
C PHE A 91 4.79 1.35 -9.02
N SER A 92 5.21 2.24 -8.16
CA SER A 92 6.17 3.31 -8.39
C SER A 92 6.87 3.53 -7.05
N GLU A 93 8.17 3.83 -7.08
CA GLU A 93 8.92 3.97 -5.82
C GLU A 93 8.35 5.07 -4.92
N ASP A 94 7.81 6.13 -5.53
CA ASP A 94 7.21 7.25 -4.80
C ASP A 94 5.76 6.98 -4.34
N HIS A 95 5.19 5.80 -4.60
CA HIS A 95 3.90 5.38 -4.06
C HIS A 95 3.99 4.77 -2.66
N VAL A 96 5.18 4.43 -2.21
CA VAL A 96 5.43 3.87 -0.87
C VAL A 96 6.43 4.72 -0.12
N ARG A 97 6.29 4.77 1.20
CA ARG A 97 7.22 5.44 2.12
C ARG A 97 7.89 4.42 3.01
N ALA A 98 9.21 4.58 3.18
CA ALA A 98 10.00 3.76 4.10
C ALA A 98 10.19 4.50 5.42
N VAL A 99 9.82 3.88 6.54
CA VAL A 99 9.93 4.47 7.86
C VAL A 99 10.64 3.48 8.79
N ARG A 100 11.67 3.95 9.49
CA ARG A 100 12.38 3.10 10.45
C ARG A 100 11.45 2.72 11.60
N ASP A 101 11.35 1.41 11.83
CA ASP A 101 10.51 0.84 12.88
C ASP A 101 11.39 0.10 13.87
N VAL A 102 11.39 0.56 15.13
CA VAL A 102 12.19 -0.03 16.21
C VAL A 102 11.35 -0.77 17.25
N SER A 103 10.07 -1.02 16.93
CA SER A 103 9.16 -1.72 17.83
C SER A 103 9.60 -3.17 18.08
N PHE A 104 9.13 -3.75 19.18
CA PHE A 104 9.39 -5.13 19.59
C PHE A 104 10.88 -5.49 19.71
N GLY A 105 11.75 -4.50 19.99
CA GLY A 105 13.19 -4.73 20.12
C GLY A 105 13.90 -5.07 18.82
N MET A 106 13.23 -4.90 17.67
CA MET A 106 13.78 -5.14 16.34
C MET A 106 14.00 -3.82 15.62
N VAL A 107 14.91 -3.84 14.62
CA VAL A 107 15.05 -2.72 13.69
C VAL A 107 14.59 -3.21 12.33
N ARG A 108 13.49 -2.66 11.85
CA ARG A 108 12.91 -3.01 10.55
C ARG A 108 12.58 -1.72 9.79
N ILE A 109 12.26 -1.86 8.51
CA ILE A 109 11.79 -0.75 7.68
C ILE A 109 10.31 -0.98 7.39
N GLU A 110 9.49 -0.11 7.94
CA GLU A 110 8.04 -0.12 7.70
C GLU A 110 7.73 0.45 6.33
N THR A 111 6.77 -0.15 5.64
CA THR A 111 6.23 0.36 4.38
C THR A 111 4.88 1.01 4.64
N ARG A 112 4.74 2.26 4.23
CA ARG A 112 3.49 3.03 4.33
C ARG A 112 3.06 3.52 2.96
N CYS A 113 1.76 3.76 2.81
CA CYS A 113 1.23 4.41 1.62
C CYS A 113 1.74 5.87 1.55
N ALA A 114 2.32 6.25 0.43
CA ALA A 114 2.88 7.59 0.28
C ALA A 114 1.83 8.70 0.31
N ARG A 115 0.58 8.40 -0.06
CA ARG A 115 -0.50 9.40 -0.10
C ARG A 115 -1.20 9.58 1.25
N CYS A 116 -1.57 8.50 1.92
CA CYS A 116 -2.35 8.58 3.16
C CYS A 116 -1.59 8.17 4.42
N ASP A 117 -0.35 7.74 4.27
CA ASP A 117 0.53 7.33 5.38
C ASP A 117 0.05 6.10 6.17
N SER A 118 -0.91 5.34 5.63
CA SER A 118 -1.39 4.14 6.31
C SER A 118 -0.34 3.03 6.30
N HIS A 119 -0.38 2.21 7.35
CA HIS A 119 0.55 1.08 7.51
C HIS A 119 0.21 -0.02 6.51
N GLN A 120 1.20 -0.45 5.74
CA GLN A 120 1.05 -1.51 4.76
C GLN A 120 1.76 -2.80 5.21
N GLY A 121 2.94 -2.68 5.75
CA GLY A 121 3.77 -3.80 6.17
C GLY A 121 5.22 -3.37 6.36
N HIS A 122 6.15 -4.22 5.95
CA HIS A 122 7.59 -3.97 6.07
C HIS A 122 8.32 -4.42 4.81
N VAL A 123 9.51 -3.89 4.60
CA VAL A 123 10.38 -4.29 3.49
C VAL A 123 11.69 -4.86 4.04
N PHE A 124 12.15 -5.96 3.43
CA PHE A 124 13.34 -6.70 3.83
C PHE A 124 14.30 -6.88 2.64
N PRO A 125 15.61 -7.03 2.90
CA PRO A 125 16.60 -7.17 1.81
C PRO A 125 16.77 -8.60 1.29
N ASP A 126 15.89 -9.51 1.62
CA ASP A 126 15.96 -10.93 1.30
C ASP A 126 14.97 -11.35 0.19
N GLY A 127 14.75 -10.48 -0.76
CA GLY A 127 13.84 -10.73 -1.88
C GLY A 127 14.54 -11.21 -3.14
N PRO A 128 13.75 -11.53 -4.17
CA PRO A 128 14.27 -11.98 -5.46
C PRO A 128 14.75 -10.82 -6.33
N ARG A 129 15.41 -11.16 -7.45
CA ARG A 129 15.68 -10.18 -8.49
C ARG A 129 14.37 -9.64 -9.05
N PRO A 130 14.34 -8.38 -9.58
CA PRO A 130 15.50 -7.52 -9.87
C PRO A 130 15.97 -6.68 -8.68
N THR A 131 15.14 -6.45 -7.66
CA THR A 131 15.46 -5.49 -6.59
C THR A 131 16.23 -6.12 -5.42
N GLY A 132 16.08 -7.42 -5.20
CA GLY A 132 16.56 -8.06 -3.97
C GLY A 132 15.73 -7.70 -2.75
N LEU A 133 14.58 -7.05 -2.93
CA LEU A 133 13.71 -6.62 -1.84
C LEU A 133 12.48 -7.52 -1.72
N ARG A 134 12.01 -7.67 -0.49
CA ARG A 134 10.76 -8.34 -0.19
C ARG A 134 9.86 -7.37 0.59
N TYR A 135 8.86 -6.85 -0.10
CA TYR A 135 7.78 -6.06 0.53
C TYR A 135 6.75 -7.04 1.07
N CYS A 136 6.70 -7.19 2.37
CA CYS A 136 5.80 -8.09 3.08
C CYS A 136 4.61 -7.27 3.56
N ILE A 137 3.45 -7.45 2.93
CA ILE A 137 2.32 -6.53 3.05
C ILE A 137 1.09 -7.25 3.60
N ASN A 138 0.35 -6.59 4.49
CA ASN A 138 -0.90 -7.13 5.01
C ASN A 138 -1.99 -7.12 3.93
N SER A 139 -2.67 -8.24 3.73
CA SER A 139 -3.79 -8.32 2.78
C SER A 139 -4.87 -7.29 3.10
N VAL A 140 -5.15 -7.08 4.39
CA VAL A 140 -6.20 -6.14 4.82
C VAL A 140 -5.85 -4.69 4.54
N SER A 141 -4.57 -4.38 4.29
CA SER A 141 -4.13 -3.03 3.90
C SER A 141 -4.32 -2.76 2.42
N LEU A 142 -4.68 -3.77 1.64
CA LEU A 142 -4.78 -3.72 0.19
C LEU A 142 -6.20 -4.00 -0.29
N GLN A 143 -6.50 -3.50 -1.48
CA GLN A 143 -7.63 -3.96 -2.27
C GLN A 143 -7.13 -4.31 -3.66
N PHE A 144 -7.56 -5.44 -4.19
CA PHE A 144 -7.12 -5.92 -5.50
C PHE A 144 -8.04 -5.40 -6.60
N VAL A 145 -7.44 -4.92 -7.68
CA VAL A 145 -8.17 -4.47 -8.88
C VAL A 145 -7.68 -5.30 -10.06
N LYS A 146 -8.57 -6.09 -10.63
CA LYS A 146 -8.28 -6.92 -11.78
C LYS A 146 -7.95 -6.05 -12.99
N THR A 147 -7.04 -6.51 -13.84
CA THR A 147 -6.70 -5.85 -15.11
C THR A 147 -7.98 -5.59 -15.93
N GLY A 148 -8.15 -4.36 -16.37
CA GLY A 148 -9.32 -3.92 -17.13
C GLY A 148 -10.44 -3.31 -16.28
N ASP A 149 -10.43 -3.52 -14.98
CA ASP A 149 -11.40 -2.88 -14.10
C ASP A 149 -10.94 -1.46 -13.73
N PRO A 150 -11.87 -0.55 -13.44
CA PRO A 150 -11.50 0.80 -13.02
C PRO A 150 -10.84 0.79 -11.63
N LEU A 151 -9.88 1.70 -11.42
CA LEU A 151 -9.29 1.89 -10.11
C LEU A 151 -10.30 2.50 -9.14
N PRO A 152 -10.18 2.18 -7.84
CA PRO A 152 -10.92 2.94 -6.84
C PRO A 152 -10.43 4.38 -6.85
N ASP A 153 -11.36 5.32 -6.68
CA ASP A 153 -11.04 6.74 -6.65
C ASP A 153 -11.86 7.41 -5.54
N PRO A 154 -11.65 6.99 -4.28
CA PRO A 154 -12.49 7.48 -3.18
C PRO A 154 -12.27 8.97 -2.89
N LEU A 155 -11.16 9.54 -3.35
CA LEU A 155 -10.87 10.97 -3.18
C LEU A 155 -11.31 11.81 -4.39
N GLY A 156 -11.81 11.18 -5.45
CA GLY A 156 -12.27 11.90 -6.64
C GLY A 156 -11.17 12.62 -7.41
N ARG A 157 -9.98 12.03 -7.45
CA ARG A 157 -8.81 12.65 -8.10
C ARG A 157 -8.57 12.20 -9.53
N GLY A 158 -9.45 11.36 -10.06
CA GLY A 158 -9.31 10.83 -11.40
C GLY A 158 -8.24 9.73 -11.50
N ASP A 159 -8.02 8.97 -10.43
CA ASP A 159 -7.05 7.87 -10.41
C ASP A 159 -7.41 6.83 -11.47
N ARG A 160 -6.48 6.56 -12.37
CA ARG A 160 -6.65 5.57 -13.44
C ARG A 160 -5.28 5.11 -13.96
N LEU A 161 -5.25 3.93 -14.51
CA LEU A 161 -4.07 3.39 -15.20
C LEU A 161 -3.96 3.93 -16.61
#